data_8370b726c476f32481367f5ef0fbe9a5
#
_entry.id   8370b726c476f32481367f5ef0fbe9a5
#
_cell.length_a   1.000
_cell.length_b   1.000
_cell.length_c   1.000
_cell.angle_alpha   90.00
_cell.angle_beta   90.00
_cell.angle_gamma   90.00
#
_symmetry.space_group_name_H-M   'P 1'
#
loop_
_entity.id
_entity.type
_entity.pdbx_description
1 polymer ?
#
loop_
_entity_poly.entity_id
_entity_poly.type
_entity_poly.pdbx_seq_one_letter_code
_entity_poly.pdbx_strand_id
1 'polypeptide(L)'
;EPNLNSSFDVVPSVEPATVSPDAAANDIIPQIYAANDLTDVSTSVYKVNELLATIPPETPEKTSKTIIVNLLGTLGISIQSIQDDSDRRKALLSDTFNATMQDYENKRTALLEEIKDYEAKIQADKEAIQQLVQNGDMLSTAVQDEIAKINSTLAFIGATEVTPDAAQ
;
A
#
# COMPACT_ATOMS: atom_id res chain seq x y z
N GLU A 1 -24.74 22.94 -29.46
CA GLU A 1 -23.61 22.03 -29.29
C GLU A 1 -23.14 22.08 -27.81
N PRO A 2 -23.38 21.05 -27.01
CA PRO A 2 -22.77 20.96 -25.70
C PRO A 2 -21.38 20.35 -25.83
N ASN A 3 -20.40 21.13 -25.48
CA ASN A 3 -18.97 20.80 -25.43
C ASN A 3 -18.71 19.81 -24.28
N LEU A 4 -18.68 18.50 -24.58
CA LEU A 4 -18.30 17.43 -23.66
C LEU A 4 -16.76 17.28 -23.62
N ASN A 5 -16.08 18.31 -23.10
CA ASN A 5 -14.67 18.19 -22.74
C ASN A 5 -14.58 17.86 -21.24
N SER A 6 -14.99 16.65 -20.89
CA SER A 6 -14.71 16.08 -19.57
C SER A 6 -13.22 15.75 -19.52
N SER A 7 -12.46 16.64 -18.89
CA SER A 7 -11.10 16.35 -18.44
C SER A 7 -11.18 15.13 -17.52
N PHE A 8 -10.75 13.98 -18.02
CA PHE A 8 -10.36 12.87 -17.15
C PHE A 8 -9.16 13.36 -16.35
N ASP A 9 -9.39 13.71 -15.08
CA ASP A 9 -8.31 13.84 -14.13
C ASP A 9 -7.58 12.49 -14.07
N VAL A 10 -6.41 12.48 -14.69
CA VAL A 10 -5.47 11.36 -14.59
C VAL A 10 -5.06 11.33 -13.13
N VAL A 11 -5.61 10.38 -12.37
CA VAL A 11 -5.14 10.06 -11.04
C VAL A 11 -3.64 9.78 -11.18
N PRO A 12 -2.76 10.52 -10.48
CA PRO A 12 -1.34 10.25 -10.57
C PRO A 12 -1.11 8.81 -10.12
N SER A 13 -0.59 7.99 -11.03
CA SER A 13 -0.09 6.66 -10.72
C SER A 13 1.05 6.83 -9.72
N VAL A 14 0.78 6.61 -8.45
CA VAL A 14 1.81 6.49 -7.43
C VAL A 14 2.48 5.15 -7.71
N GLU A 15 3.60 5.19 -8.44
CA GLU A 15 4.48 4.03 -8.50
C GLU A 15 4.85 3.65 -7.06
N PRO A 16 4.59 2.40 -6.64
CA PRO A 16 5.04 1.96 -5.33
C PRO A 16 6.58 2.05 -5.35
N ALA A 17 7.13 2.91 -4.49
CA ALA A 17 8.55 2.96 -4.27
C ALA A 17 9.00 1.53 -3.90
N THR A 18 9.75 0.89 -4.78
CA THR A 18 10.35 -0.41 -4.54
C THR A 18 11.49 -0.22 -3.54
N VAL A 19 11.13 -0.14 -2.27
CA VAL A 19 12.08 -0.19 -1.17
C VAL A 19 12.47 -1.66 -1.04
N SER A 20 13.75 -1.97 -1.29
CA SER A 20 14.27 -3.30 -0.99
C SER A 20 14.05 -3.58 0.50
N PRO A 21 13.35 -4.65 0.89
CA PRO A 21 13.05 -4.93 2.29
C PRO A 21 14.29 -4.95 3.18
N ASP A 22 15.42 -5.40 2.67
CA ASP A 22 16.68 -5.50 3.39
C ASP A 22 17.38 -4.16 3.64
N ALA A 23 17.28 -3.20 2.72
CA ALA A 23 17.85 -1.86 2.90
C ALA A 23 17.05 -1.04 3.92
N ALA A 24 15.72 -1.18 3.92
CA ALA A 24 14.85 -0.48 4.87
C ALA A 24 15.06 -0.93 6.33
N ALA A 25 15.30 -2.22 6.56
CA ALA A 25 15.50 -2.75 7.91
C ALA A 25 16.81 -2.25 8.54
N ASN A 26 17.89 -2.16 7.77
CA ASN A 26 19.20 -1.72 8.27
C ASN A 26 19.23 -0.24 8.66
N ASP A 27 18.37 0.60 8.05
CA ASP A 27 18.31 2.04 8.33
C ASP A 27 17.29 2.39 9.42
N ILE A 28 16.27 1.56 9.63
CA ILE A 28 15.18 1.85 10.59
C ILE A 28 15.69 1.79 12.03
N ILE A 29 16.46 0.75 12.40
CA ILE A 29 16.93 0.55 13.78
C ILE A 29 17.79 1.73 14.27
N PRO A 30 18.80 2.21 13.51
CA PRO A 30 19.55 3.40 13.90
C PRO A 30 18.68 4.65 14.07
N GLN A 31 17.66 4.85 13.22
CA GLN A 31 16.74 5.97 13.32
C GLN A 31 15.87 5.89 14.59
N ILE A 32 15.36 4.71 14.93
CA ILE A 32 14.61 4.48 16.18
C ILE A 32 15.47 4.84 17.39
N TYR A 33 16.74 4.40 17.41
CA TYR A 33 17.64 4.71 18.51
C TYR A 33 17.99 6.20 18.57
N ALA A 34 18.21 6.85 17.42
CA ALA A 34 18.50 8.28 17.38
C ALA A 34 17.31 9.13 17.89
N ALA A 35 16.09 8.75 17.53
CA ALA A 35 14.89 9.44 17.97
C ALA A 35 14.58 9.30 19.47
N ASN A 36 15.25 8.35 20.16
CA ASN A 36 15.02 8.02 21.57
C ASN A 36 16.27 8.16 22.46
N ASP A 37 17.27 8.92 22.01
CA ASP A 37 18.53 9.16 22.73
C ASP A 37 19.29 7.88 23.11
N LEU A 38 19.23 6.84 22.28
CA LEU A 38 19.91 5.56 22.47
C LEU A 38 21.09 5.35 21.51
N THR A 39 21.68 6.43 21.04
CA THR A 39 22.86 6.40 20.15
C THR A 39 24.16 6.08 20.88
N ASP A 40 24.23 6.37 22.19
CA ASP A 40 25.39 6.00 23.01
C ASP A 40 25.42 4.49 23.22
N VAL A 41 26.51 3.87 22.81
CA VAL A 41 26.76 2.43 22.94
C VAL A 41 27.83 2.10 23.99
N SER A 42 28.39 3.12 24.64
CA SER A 42 29.55 2.96 25.58
C SER A 42 29.22 2.10 26.80
N THR A 43 27.95 2.09 27.22
CA THR A 43 27.44 1.30 28.36
C THR A 43 26.41 0.25 27.95
N SER A 44 26.34 -0.08 26.66
CA SER A 44 25.34 -0.97 26.11
C SER A 44 25.88 -2.39 25.85
N VAL A 45 24.97 -3.28 25.48
CA VAL A 45 25.30 -4.63 25.00
C VAL A 45 26.23 -4.61 23.78
N TYR A 46 26.23 -3.55 22.97
CA TYR A 46 27.12 -3.38 21.81
C TYR A 46 28.57 -3.21 22.25
N LYS A 47 28.83 -2.58 23.42
CA LYS A 47 30.15 -2.52 24.02
C LYS A 47 30.65 -3.89 24.43
N VAL A 48 29.78 -4.74 24.94
CA VAL A 48 30.13 -6.16 25.24
C VAL A 48 30.54 -6.89 23.97
N ASN A 49 29.78 -6.71 22.85
CA ASN A 49 30.12 -7.32 21.56
C ASN A 49 31.47 -6.81 21.01
N GLU A 50 31.74 -5.51 21.15
CA GLU A 50 33.02 -4.91 20.76
C GLU A 50 34.19 -5.56 21.58
N LEU A 51 34.03 -5.69 22.88
CA LEU A 51 35.03 -6.33 23.72
C LEU A 51 35.20 -7.82 23.41
N LEU A 52 34.11 -8.53 23.16
CA LEU A 52 34.14 -9.95 22.74
C LEU A 52 34.92 -10.13 21.44
N ALA A 53 34.82 -9.23 20.49
CA ALA A 53 35.55 -9.29 19.23
C ALA A 53 37.09 -9.15 19.41
N THR A 54 37.56 -8.66 20.57
CA THR A 54 38.99 -8.56 20.88
C THR A 54 39.56 -9.85 21.47
N ILE A 55 38.72 -10.80 21.88
CA ILE A 55 39.14 -12.06 22.47
C ILE A 55 39.37 -13.11 21.38
N PRO A 56 40.50 -13.84 21.38
CA PRO A 56 40.74 -14.91 20.43
C PRO A 56 39.60 -15.95 20.42
N PRO A 57 39.16 -16.43 19.27
CA PRO A 57 38.01 -17.33 19.16
C PRO A 57 38.22 -18.70 19.81
N GLU A 58 39.46 -19.12 19.98
CA GLU A 58 39.83 -20.36 20.66
C GLU A 58 39.77 -20.27 22.21
N THR A 59 39.50 -19.08 22.75
CA THR A 59 39.43 -18.89 24.21
C THR A 59 38.18 -19.59 24.78
N PRO A 60 38.31 -20.43 25.82
CA PRO A 60 37.17 -21.09 26.44
C PRO A 60 36.13 -20.07 26.93
N GLU A 61 34.85 -20.37 26.75
CA GLU A 61 33.71 -19.45 27.06
C GLU A 61 33.77 -18.91 28.50
N LYS A 62 34.08 -19.77 29.46
CA LYS A 62 34.22 -19.38 30.87
C LYS A 62 35.34 -18.35 31.09
N THR A 63 36.45 -18.50 30.38
CA THR A 63 37.56 -17.55 30.41
C THR A 63 37.17 -16.23 29.75
N SER A 64 36.54 -16.28 28.57
CA SER A 64 36.05 -15.11 27.89
C SER A 64 35.06 -14.30 28.74
N LYS A 65 34.13 -14.96 29.41
CA LYS A 65 33.21 -14.29 30.35
C LYS A 65 33.98 -13.57 31.49
N THR A 66 34.97 -14.23 32.07
CA THR A 66 35.78 -13.62 33.14
C THR A 66 36.56 -12.41 32.65
N ILE A 67 37.15 -12.51 31.46
CA ILE A 67 37.87 -11.38 30.82
C ILE A 67 36.92 -10.19 30.59
N ILE A 68 35.75 -10.42 30.00
CA ILE A 68 34.76 -9.36 29.73
C ILE A 68 34.33 -8.70 31.04
N VAL A 69 33.95 -9.45 32.06
CA VAL A 69 33.51 -8.89 33.35
C VAL A 69 34.63 -8.02 33.97
N ASN A 70 35.86 -8.45 33.91
CA ASN A 70 37.01 -7.68 34.42
C ASN A 70 37.24 -6.41 33.59
N LEU A 71 37.15 -6.49 32.26
CA LEU A 71 37.29 -5.33 31.38
C LEU A 71 36.20 -4.30 31.63
N LEU A 72 34.94 -4.74 31.74
CA LEU A 72 33.81 -3.86 32.07
C LEU A 72 34.02 -3.16 33.42
N GLY A 73 34.46 -3.92 34.45
CA GLY A 73 34.79 -3.35 35.75
C GLY A 73 35.92 -2.31 35.70
N THR A 74 36.96 -2.55 34.88
CA THR A 74 38.06 -1.59 34.66
C THR A 74 37.58 -0.31 33.98
N LEU A 75 36.59 -0.45 33.07
CA LEU A 75 35.94 0.69 32.37
C LEU A 75 34.89 1.40 33.24
N GLY A 76 34.63 0.91 34.44
CA GLY A 76 33.58 1.47 35.33
C GLY A 76 32.16 1.14 34.87
N ILE A 77 31.98 0.15 33.99
CA ILE A 77 30.69 -0.26 33.48
C ILE A 77 30.14 -1.41 34.30
N SER A 78 28.96 -1.24 34.89
CA SER A 78 28.30 -2.30 35.65
C SER A 78 27.52 -3.24 34.73
N ILE A 79 27.43 -4.52 35.11
CA ILE A 79 26.58 -5.49 34.40
C ILE A 79 25.11 -5.03 34.46
N GLN A 80 24.70 -4.44 35.57
CA GLN A 80 23.32 -3.92 35.73
C GLN A 80 23.03 -2.82 34.72
N SER A 81 23.95 -1.87 34.49
CA SER A 81 23.72 -0.80 33.49
C SER A 81 23.56 -1.33 32.08
N ILE A 82 24.28 -2.41 31.74
CA ILE A 82 24.13 -3.08 30.44
C ILE A 82 22.78 -3.80 30.33
N GLN A 83 22.34 -4.43 31.42
CA GLN A 83 21.03 -5.08 31.46
C GLN A 83 19.89 -4.03 31.28
N ASP A 84 19.94 -2.93 32.04
CA ASP A 84 18.97 -1.86 31.99
C ASP A 84 18.90 -1.23 30.60
N ASP A 85 20.05 -0.97 29.95
CA ASP A 85 20.10 -0.47 28.56
C ASP A 85 19.53 -1.49 27.59
N SER A 86 19.86 -2.77 27.74
CA SER A 86 19.34 -3.84 26.89
C SER A 86 17.82 -3.97 27.00
N ASP A 87 17.29 -3.90 28.20
CA ASP A 87 15.83 -4.01 28.42
C ASP A 87 15.09 -2.78 27.87
N ARG A 88 15.67 -1.58 28.03
CA ARG A 88 15.15 -0.35 27.42
C ARG A 88 15.14 -0.45 25.90
N ARG A 89 16.20 -0.93 25.26
CA ARG A 89 16.25 -1.10 23.79
C ARG A 89 15.25 -2.14 23.29
N LYS A 90 15.13 -3.28 23.98
CA LYS A 90 14.15 -4.31 23.64
C LYS A 90 12.72 -3.80 23.75
N ALA A 91 12.38 -3.11 24.85
CA ALA A 91 11.06 -2.52 25.03
C ALA A 91 10.74 -1.53 23.90
N LEU A 92 11.66 -0.59 23.63
CA LEU A 92 11.49 0.39 22.55
C LEU A 92 11.27 -0.26 21.19
N LEU A 93 12.07 -1.26 20.83
CA LEU A 93 11.93 -1.98 19.56
C LEU A 93 10.62 -2.74 19.47
N SER A 94 10.20 -3.39 20.57
CA SER A 94 8.92 -4.09 20.64
C SER A 94 7.73 -3.14 20.49
N ASP A 95 7.75 -2.02 21.20
CA ASP A 95 6.68 -1.02 21.16
C ASP A 95 6.57 -0.38 19.77
N THR A 96 7.72 -0.02 19.18
CA THR A 96 7.77 0.54 17.81
C THR A 96 7.28 -0.47 16.79
N PHE A 97 7.71 -1.73 16.90
CA PHE A 97 7.24 -2.80 16.02
C PHE A 97 5.72 -2.98 16.10
N ASN A 98 5.19 -3.10 17.32
CA ASN A 98 3.75 -3.29 17.52
C ASN A 98 2.93 -2.12 16.99
N ALA A 99 3.35 -0.88 17.24
CA ALA A 99 2.70 0.32 16.74
C ALA A 99 2.72 0.37 15.20
N THR A 100 3.86 0.05 14.59
CA THR A 100 4.02 0.03 13.13
C THR A 100 3.15 -1.06 12.49
N MET A 101 3.12 -2.27 13.09
CA MET A 101 2.27 -3.36 12.58
C MET A 101 0.79 -3.02 12.68
N GLN A 102 0.37 -2.34 13.75
CA GLN A 102 -1.01 -1.87 13.87
C GLN A 102 -1.37 -0.80 12.83
N ASP A 103 -0.47 0.14 12.56
CA ASP A 103 -0.66 1.13 11.50
C ASP A 103 -0.78 0.47 10.11
N TYR A 104 0.06 -0.51 9.81
CA TYR A 104 -0.03 -1.26 8.55
C TYR A 104 -1.34 -2.03 8.42
N GLU A 105 -1.82 -2.68 9.49
CA GLU A 105 -3.10 -3.38 9.44
C GLU A 105 -4.29 -2.44 9.28
N ASN A 106 -4.26 -1.27 9.93
CA ASN A 106 -5.27 -0.23 9.74
C ASN A 106 -5.29 0.29 8.29
N LYS A 107 -4.12 0.59 7.72
CA LYS A 107 -3.99 1.02 6.31
C LYS A 107 -4.46 -0.06 5.34
N ARG A 108 -4.07 -1.30 5.58
CA ARG A 108 -4.52 -2.44 4.77
C ARG A 108 -6.03 -2.58 4.79
N THR A 109 -6.65 -2.47 5.98
CA THR A 109 -8.11 -2.56 6.12
C THR A 109 -8.81 -1.44 5.36
N ALA A 110 -8.33 -0.20 5.49
CA ALA A 110 -8.87 0.95 4.77
C ALA A 110 -8.79 0.77 3.25
N LEU A 111 -7.65 0.29 2.73
CA LEU A 111 -7.50 0.01 1.29
C LEU A 111 -8.42 -1.10 0.80
N LEU A 112 -8.64 -2.14 1.61
CA LEU A 112 -9.59 -3.20 1.26
C LEU A 112 -11.04 -2.72 1.21
N GLU A 113 -11.44 -1.81 2.09
CA GLU A 113 -12.76 -1.16 2.06
C GLU A 113 -12.89 -0.28 0.80
N GLU A 114 -11.88 0.51 0.47
CA GLU A 114 -11.87 1.33 -0.74
C GLU A 114 -11.99 0.47 -2.02
N ILE A 115 -11.25 -0.64 -2.10
CA ILE A 115 -11.37 -1.59 -3.22
C ILE A 115 -12.81 -2.10 -3.36
N LYS A 116 -13.43 -2.48 -2.25
CA LYS A 116 -14.82 -2.95 -2.25
C LYS A 116 -15.81 -1.89 -2.75
N ASP A 117 -15.59 -0.64 -2.38
CA ASP A 117 -16.42 0.47 -2.86
C ASP A 117 -16.24 0.71 -4.37
N TYR A 118 -15.01 0.61 -4.89
CA TYR A 118 -14.76 0.68 -6.33
C TYR A 118 -15.39 -0.50 -7.08
N GLU A 119 -15.32 -1.71 -6.55
CA GLU A 119 -15.99 -2.88 -7.15
C GLU A 119 -17.51 -2.69 -7.24
N ALA A 120 -18.14 -2.13 -6.20
CA ALA A 120 -19.56 -1.82 -6.20
C ALA A 120 -19.92 -0.76 -7.26
N LYS A 121 -19.11 0.29 -7.40
CA LYS A 121 -19.30 1.32 -8.45
C LYS A 121 -19.16 0.72 -9.85
N ILE A 122 -18.13 -0.09 -10.08
CA ILE A 122 -17.92 -0.77 -11.36
C ILE A 122 -19.12 -1.65 -11.72
N GLN A 123 -19.68 -2.34 -10.73
CA GLN A 123 -20.86 -3.18 -10.97
C GLN A 123 -22.10 -2.33 -11.34
N ALA A 124 -22.33 -1.22 -10.63
CA ALA A 124 -23.42 -0.29 -10.94
C ALA A 124 -23.27 0.32 -12.35
N ASP A 125 -22.05 0.72 -12.72
CA ASP A 125 -21.78 1.26 -14.07
C ASP A 125 -22.01 0.21 -15.16
N LYS A 126 -21.64 -1.04 -14.95
CA LYS A 126 -21.93 -2.14 -15.87
C LYS A 126 -23.44 -2.34 -16.07
N GLU A 127 -24.21 -2.30 -15.00
CA GLU A 127 -25.68 -2.40 -15.07
C GLU A 127 -26.29 -1.20 -15.81
N ALA A 128 -25.81 0.01 -15.56
CA ALA A 128 -26.24 1.21 -16.27
C ALA A 128 -25.93 1.12 -17.78
N ILE A 129 -24.75 0.66 -18.16
CA ILE A 129 -24.38 0.43 -19.57
C ILE A 129 -25.32 -0.59 -20.22
N GLN A 130 -25.62 -1.71 -19.55
CA GLN A 130 -26.57 -2.70 -20.09
C GLN A 130 -27.95 -2.10 -20.32
N GLN A 131 -28.45 -1.27 -19.40
CA GLN A 131 -29.72 -0.58 -19.57
C GLN A 131 -29.71 0.39 -20.76
N LEU A 132 -28.60 1.13 -20.91
CA LEU A 132 -28.48 2.05 -22.07
C LEU A 132 -28.47 1.29 -23.39
N VAL A 133 -27.78 0.17 -23.50
CA VAL A 133 -27.79 -0.69 -24.70
C VAL A 133 -29.21 -1.20 -24.98
N GLN A 134 -29.90 -1.75 -23.97
CA GLN A 134 -31.28 -2.24 -24.14
C GLN A 134 -32.25 -1.13 -24.57
N ASN A 135 -32.14 0.06 -23.99
CA ASN A 135 -32.93 1.21 -24.38
C ASN A 135 -32.65 1.65 -25.82
N GLY A 136 -31.36 1.61 -26.23
CA GLY A 136 -30.96 1.88 -27.62
C GLY A 136 -31.57 0.90 -28.62
N ASP A 137 -31.51 -0.40 -28.30
CA ASP A 137 -32.11 -1.45 -29.13
C ASP A 137 -33.64 -1.31 -29.26
N MET A 138 -34.31 -1.01 -28.14
CA MET A 138 -35.76 -0.77 -28.14
C MET A 138 -36.14 0.46 -28.99
N LEU A 139 -35.39 1.56 -28.86
CA LEU A 139 -35.61 2.77 -29.66
C LEU A 139 -35.37 2.49 -31.13
N SER A 140 -34.30 1.79 -31.49
CA SER A 140 -33.98 1.38 -32.87
C SER A 140 -35.12 0.56 -33.47
N THR A 141 -35.64 -0.43 -32.75
CA THR A 141 -36.77 -1.24 -33.19
C THR A 141 -38.03 -0.39 -33.39
N ALA A 142 -38.36 0.46 -32.41
CA ALA A 142 -39.53 1.33 -32.50
C ALA A 142 -39.49 2.31 -33.72
N VAL A 143 -38.30 2.87 -33.98
CA VAL A 143 -38.06 3.73 -35.14
C VAL A 143 -38.25 2.96 -36.46
N GLN A 144 -37.68 1.76 -36.55
CA GLN A 144 -37.82 0.90 -37.74
C GLN A 144 -39.29 0.51 -38.01
N ASP A 145 -40.00 0.12 -36.95
CA ASP A 145 -41.43 -0.22 -37.05
C ASP A 145 -42.27 0.99 -37.50
N GLU A 146 -41.98 2.17 -37.02
CA GLU A 146 -42.71 3.38 -37.44
C GLU A 146 -42.39 3.77 -38.87
N ILE A 147 -41.11 3.65 -39.30
CA ILE A 147 -40.73 3.86 -40.71
C ILE A 147 -41.46 2.86 -41.62
N ALA A 148 -41.53 1.58 -41.21
CA ALA A 148 -42.24 0.57 -41.97
C ALA A 148 -43.75 0.91 -42.11
N LYS A 149 -44.40 1.40 -41.07
CA LYS A 149 -45.81 1.88 -41.13
C LYS A 149 -45.95 3.07 -42.06
N ILE A 150 -45.08 4.07 -42.00
CA ILE A 150 -45.06 5.21 -42.89
C ILE A 150 -44.96 4.77 -44.34
N ASN A 151 -43.96 3.91 -44.64
CA ASN A 151 -43.74 3.41 -45.99
C ASN A 151 -44.94 2.60 -46.51
N SER A 152 -45.57 1.78 -45.70
CA SER A 152 -46.78 1.05 -46.02
C SER A 152 -47.94 1.99 -46.37
N THR A 153 -48.09 3.07 -45.59
CA THR A 153 -49.10 4.08 -45.83
C THR A 153 -48.86 4.87 -47.16
N LEU A 154 -47.61 5.24 -47.42
CA LEU A 154 -47.18 5.91 -48.63
C LEU A 154 -47.39 5.00 -49.87
N ALA A 155 -47.05 3.74 -49.80
CA ALA A 155 -47.33 2.78 -50.87
C ALA A 155 -48.82 2.63 -51.16
N PHE A 156 -49.69 2.64 -50.14
CA PHE A 156 -51.16 2.58 -50.31
C PHE A 156 -51.71 3.75 -51.06
N ILE A 157 -51.18 4.98 -50.89
CA ILE A 157 -51.60 6.18 -51.58
C ILE A 157 -50.88 6.45 -52.92
N GLY A 158 -49.96 5.54 -53.32
CA GLY A 158 -49.20 5.65 -54.57
C GLY A 158 -48.02 6.66 -54.52
N ALA A 159 -47.53 7.01 -53.35
CA ALA A 159 -46.36 7.86 -53.17
C ALA A 159 -45.05 7.02 -53.05
N THR A 160 -43.89 7.61 -53.38
CA THR A 160 -42.59 6.94 -53.35
C THR A 160 -42.12 6.73 -51.94
N GLU A 161 -41.43 5.58 -51.67
CA GLU A 161 -40.84 5.26 -50.38
C GLU A 161 -39.81 6.31 -49.92
N VAL A 162 -39.85 6.62 -48.61
CA VAL A 162 -38.80 7.40 -47.95
C VAL A 162 -37.75 6.43 -47.42
N THR A 163 -36.56 6.39 -48.03
CA THR A 163 -35.41 5.64 -47.49
C THR A 163 -34.77 6.48 -46.39
N PRO A 164 -34.54 5.94 -45.14
CA PRO A 164 -33.80 6.66 -44.15
C PRO A 164 -32.36 6.77 -44.62
N ASP A 165 -31.85 8.00 -44.69
CA ASP A 165 -30.45 8.28 -44.93
C ASP A 165 -29.64 7.66 -43.77
N ALA A 166 -28.71 6.77 -44.12
CA ALA A 166 -27.86 6.14 -43.14
C ALA A 166 -26.98 7.22 -42.50
N ALA A 167 -27.35 7.62 -41.28
CA ALA A 167 -26.50 8.49 -40.45
C ALA A 167 -25.15 7.83 -40.27
N GLN A 168 -24.12 8.39 -40.91
CA GLN A 168 -22.69 8.09 -40.68
C GLN A 168 -22.23 8.61 -39.32
#